data_7029d080f9322ba7eae2b9555bc2a981
#
_entry.id   7029d080f9322ba7eae2b9555bc2a981
#
_cell.length_a   1.000
_cell.length_b   1.000
_cell.length_c   1.000
_cell.angle_alpha   90.00
_cell.angle_beta   90.00
_cell.angle_gamma   90.00
#
_symmetry.space_group_name_H-M   'P 1'
#
loop_
_entity.id
_entity.type
_entity.pdbx_description
1 polymer ?
#
loop_
_entity_poly.entity_id
_entity_poly.type
_entity_poly.pdbx_seq_one_letter_code
_entity_poly.pdbx_strand_id
1 'polypeptide(L)'
;MEKPAAPRMPIKFILSLLILLCFVLLFRTRMETTPSNLTNASPSSMSPQRLILATTTSTRDSGLLEFILPDFEQQYRVRVDVIAVGTGQAIKLGEDGNADVLLVHDPDKEEAFMRAGHGIRREDVMYNDFIIIGPANDPAGIRGLSSAAEAFQRIAQVQATFISRGDASGTHAKEKSIWQAIGIEPKGAWYVSAGQGMGAVLTMSDEKQAYTLSDRATYLARKLQGLHLDILLEGDPVLFNPYGVIAVNPAKGPHIQAGLANAFIDWLISVPVQEKISQFGKEPFGQSLFIPNSVPWRAMHPTPTTQ
;
A
#
# COMPACT_ATOMS: atom_id res chain seq x y z
N MET A 1 -69.06 28.76 31.86
CA MET A 1 -67.97 28.24 31.06
C MET A 1 -68.52 27.53 29.86
N GLU A 2 -68.62 28.28 28.76
CA GLU A 2 -69.18 27.81 27.49
C GLU A 2 -68.16 27.03 26.69
N LYS A 3 -68.58 25.89 26.12
CA LYS A 3 -67.77 25.10 25.18
C LYS A 3 -67.79 25.80 23.78
N PRO A 4 -66.64 25.93 23.13
CA PRO A 4 -66.61 26.47 21.76
C PRO A 4 -67.20 25.47 20.74
N ALA A 5 -67.99 25.94 19.82
CA ALA A 5 -68.64 25.21 18.73
C ALA A 5 -67.62 24.86 17.63
N ALA A 6 -67.72 23.66 17.06
CA ALA A 6 -66.87 23.19 15.98
C ALA A 6 -67.17 23.91 14.67
N PRO A 7 -66.18 24.22 13.80
CA PRO A 7 -66.43 24.92 12.54
C PRO A 7 -67.11 24.01 11.50
N ARG A 8 -68.14 24.50 10.88
CA ARG A 8 -68.88 23.86 9.78
C ARG A 8 -68.13 24.03 8.48
N MET A 9 -67.74 22.94 7.85
CA MET A 9 -67.14 22.96 6.50
C MET A 9 -68.13 23.42 5.45
N PRO A 10 -67.70 24.22 4.45
CA PRO A 10 -68.56 24.68 3.40
C PRO A 10 -68.92 23.57 2.39
N ILE A 11 -70.14 23.48 1.98
CA ILE A 11 -70.77 22.46 1.10
C ILE A 11 -69.96 22.22 -0.21
N LYS A 12 -69.26 23.23 -0.69
CA LYS A 12 -68.39 23.12 -1.89
C LYS A 12 -67.23 22.16 -1.72
N PHE A 13 -66.71 21.91 -0.49
CA PHE A 13 -65.63 20.96 -0.22
C PHE A 13 -66.10 19.50 -0.18
N ILE A 14 -67.35 19.26 0.19
CA ILE A 14 -67.96 17.93 0.23
C ILE A 14 -68.23 17.42 -1.19
N LEU A 15 -68.64 18.31 -2.12
CA LEU A 15 -68.90 17.94 -3.51
C LEU A 15 -67.63 17.61 -4.29
N SER A 16 -66.49 18.27 -4.02
CA SER A 16 -65.21 17.98 -4.64
C SER A 16 -64.59 16.62 -4.17
N LEU A 17 -64.86 16.27 -2.91
CA LEU A 17 -64.35 14.99 -2.36
C LEU A 17 -65.12 13.78 -2.91
N LEU A 18 -66.44 13.93 -3.17
CA LEU A 18 -67.25 12.88 -3.79
C LEU A 18 -66.93 12.65 -5.27
N ILE A 19 -66.55 13.68 -6.04
CA ILE A 19 -66.17 13.54 -7.44
C ILE A 19 -64.78 12.81 -7.53
N LEU A 20 -63.88 13.12 -6.61
CA LEU A 20 -62.56 12.45 -6.57
C LEU A 20 -62.65 10.95 -6.20
N LEU A 21 -63.64 10.61 -5.32
CA LEU A 21 -63.86 9.21 -4.92
C LEU A 21 -64.52 8.39 -6.05
N CYS A 22 -65.39 8.98 -6.88
CA CYS A 22 -65.95 8.31 -8.05
C CYS A 22 -64.92 8.08 -9.16
N PHE A 23 -63.93 8.95 -9.33
CA PHE A 23 -62.86 8.74 -10.32
C PHE A 23 -61.89 7.61 -9.93
N VAL A 24 -61.67 7.41 -8.65
CA VAL A 24 -60.80 6.31 -8.14
C VAL A 24 -61.52 4.95 -8.24
N LEU A 25 -62.84 4.88 -8.13
CA LEU A 25 -63.62 3.65 -8.26
C LEU A 25 -63.84 3.23 -9.72
N LEU A 26 -63.89 4.15 -10.69
CA LEU A 26 -64.04 3.84 -12.12
C LEU A 26 -62.75 3.38 -12.79
N PHE A 27 -61.57 3.62 -12.19
CA PHE A 27 -60.29 3.15 -12.70
C PHE A 27 -59.92 1.74 -12.22
N ARG A 28 -60.66 1.13 -11.28
CA ARG A 28 -60.38 -0.18 -10.70
C ARG A 28 -60.98 -1.40 -11.45
N THR A 29 -61.78 -1.16 -12.51
CA THR A 29 -62.51 -2.26 -13.17
C THR A 29 -62.05 -2.57 -14.60
N ARG A 30 -60.84 -2.17 -15.00
CA ARG A 30 -60.36 -2.48 -16.34
C ARG A 30 -58.86 -2.78 -16.38
N MET A 31 -58.42 -3.90 -15.67
CA MET A 31 -57.18 -4.57 -15.99
C MET A 31 -57.18 -5.97 -15.33
N GLU A 32 -57.97 -6.86 -15.90
CA GLU A 32 -57.67 -8.27 -15.73
C GLU A 32 -57.11 -8.82 -17.06
N THR A 33 -56.09 -9.68 -16.87
CA THR A 33 -55.51 -10.61 -17.78
C THR A 33 -54.35 -10.14 -18.66
N THR A 34 -53.14 -10.40 -18.21
CA THR A 34 -52.20 -11.36 -18.83
C THR A 34 -51.06 -11.69 -17.84
N PRO A 35 -50.75 -12.92 -17.54
CA PRO A 35 -49.56 -13.27 -16.77
C PRO A 35 -48.35 -13.30 -17.70
N SER A 36 -47.72 -12.16 -17.88
CA SER A 36 -46.39 -12.07 -18.42
C SER A 36 -45.40 -12.34 -17.25
N ASN A 37 -44.89 -13.52 -17.17
CA ASN A 37 -43.70 -13.88 -16.38
C ASN A 37 -42.52 -13.09 -16.89
N LEU A 38 -42.48 -11.82 -16.59
CA LEU A 38 -41.25 -11.03 -16.55
C LEU A 38 -40.67 -11.25 -15.15
N THR A 39 -39.80 -12.20 -15.01
CA THR A 39 -38.83 -12.25 -13.91
C THR A 39 -38.11 -10.91 -13.89
N ASN A 40 -38.62 -9.99 -13.08
CA ASN A 40 -37.86 -8.85 -12.61
C ASN A 40 -36.71 -9.43 -11.76
N ALA A 41 -35.63 -9.85 -12.44
CA ALA A 41 -34.34 -9.92 -11.80
C ALA A 41 -34.02 -8.48 -11.38
N SER A 42 -34.35 -8.13 -10.14
CA SER A 42 -33.75 -6.99 -9.48
C SER A 42 -32.24 -7.09 -9.73
N PRO A 43 -31.56 -6.04 -10.18
CA PRO A 43 -30.13 -6.08 -10.23
C PRO A 43 -29.68 -6.41 -8.80
N SER A 44 -29.21 -7.63 -8.59
CA SER A 44 -28.57 -8.02 -7.36
C SER A 44 -27.49 -6.98 -7.13
N SER A 45 -27.63 -6.17 -6.12
CA SER A 45 -26.58 -5.27 -5.65
C SER A 45 -25.49 -6.16 -5.05
N MET A 46 -24.73 -6.81 -5.94
CA MET A 46 -23.52 -7.50 -5.53
C MET A 46 -22.63 -6.45 -4.89
N SER A 47 -22.43 -6.57 -3.59
CA SER A 47 -21.36 -5.82 -2.93
C SER A 47 -20.09 -6.02 -3.74
N PRO A 48 -19.30 -4.97 -3.99
CA PRO A 48 -18.09 -5.10 -4.77
C PRO A 48 -17.22 -6.21 -4.16
N GLN A 49 -16.65 -7.06 -5.00
CA GLN A 49 -15.68 -8.05 -4.55
C GLN A 49 -14.55 -7.32 -3.82
N ARG A 50 -13.96 -7.98 -2.85
CA ARG A 50 -12.86 -7.43 -2.06
C ARG A 50 -11.60 -8.23 -2.30
N LEU A 51 -10.47 -7.54 -2.42
CA LEU A 51 -9.13 -8.12 -2.45
C LEU A 51 -8.36 -7.61 -1.22
N ILE A 52 -7.83 -8.51 -0.41
CA ILE A 52 -7.01 -8.14 0.75
C ILE A 52 -5.54 -8.13 0.32
N LEU A 53 -4.96 -6.92 0.27
CA LEU A 53 -3.54 -6.70 -0.04
C LEU A 53 -2.77 -6.46 1.26
N ALA A 54 -1.91 -7.41 1.65
CA ALA A 54 -0.94 -7.18 2.72
C ALA A 54 0.36 -6.60 2.16
N THR A 55 0.83 -5.52 2.75
CA THR A 55 2.02 -4.80 2.31
C THR A 55 2.77 -4.17 3.49
N THR A 56 3.82 -3.40 3.21
CA THR A 56 4.59 -2.73 4.25
C THR A 56 4.10 -1.31 4.53
N THR A 57 4.35 -0.83 5.76
CA THR A 57 4.04 0.57 6.12
C THR A 57 4.77 1.56 5.23
N SER A 58 6.03 1.28 4.86
CA SER A 58 6.81 2.14 3.95
C SER A 58 6.20 2.20 2.54
N THR A 59 5.66 1.08 2.03
CA THR A 59 4.97 1.07 0.73
C THR A 59 3.70 1.94 0.76
N ARG A 60 2.89 1.84 1.82
CA ARG A 60 1.74 2.72 2.01
C ARG A 60 2.17 4.19 2.16
N ASP A 61 3.12 4.44 3.07
CA ASP A 61 3.53 5.80 3.44
C ASP A 61 4.25 6.55 2.30
N SER A 62 4.70 5.84 1.26
CA SER A 62 5.21 6.45 0.03
C SER A 62 4.13 7.12 -0.82
N GLY A 63 2.85 6.75 -0.66
CA GLY A 63 1.73 7.24 -1.45
C GLY A 63 1.53 6.50 -2.80
N LEU A 64 2.36 5.49 -3.12
CA LEU A 64 2.26 4.77 -4.39
C LEU A 64 0.91 4.06 -4.55
N LEU A 65 0.44 3.41 -3.48
CA LEU A 65 -0.81 2.64 -3.56
C LEU A 65 -2.02 3.54 -3.83
N GLU A 66 -2.10 4.71 -3.19
CA GLU A 66 -3.13 5.72 -3.43
C GLU A 66 -3.11 6.24 -4.88
N PHE A 67 -1.92 6.23 -5.49
CA PHE A 67 -1.75 6.68 -6.88
C PHE A 67 -2.18 5.61 -7.90
N ILE A 68 -1.94 4.32 -7.65
CA ILE A 68 -2.17 3.26 -8.65
C ILE A 68 -3.48 2.50 -8.45
N LEU A 69 -3.89 2.19 -7.19
CA LEU A 69 -5.02 1.29 -6.91
C LEU A 69 -6.38 1.73 -7.48
N PRO A 70 -6.71 3.04 -7.56
CA PRO A 70 -7.99 3.46 -8.14
C PRO A 70 -8.25 2.93 -9.55
N ASP A 71 -7.20 2.76 -10.35
CA ASP A 71 -7.33 2.21 -11.73
C ASP A 71 -7.71 0.73 -11.70
N PHE A 72 -7.11 -0.06 -10.81
CA PHE A 72 -7.45 -1.46 -10.62
C PHE A 72 -8.88 -1.62 -10.12
N GLU A 73 -9.24 -0.87 -9.08
CA GLU A 73 -10.57 -0.93 -8.48
C GLU A 73 -11.67 -0.58 -9.49
N GLN A 74 -11.43 0.44 -10.31
CA GLN A 74 -12.35 0.83 -11.38
C GLN A 74 -12.45 -0.23 -12.49
N GLN A 75 -11.30 -0.74 -12.96
CA GLN A 75 -11.23 -1.70 -14.07
C GLN A 75 -11.91 -3.03 -13.72
N TYR A 76 -11.70 -3.52 -12.49
CA TYR A 76 -12.20 -4.82 -12.05
C TYR A 76 -13.48 -4.74 -11.21
N ARG A 77 -13.98 -3.53 -10.90
CA ARG A 77 -15.14 -3.27 -10.03
C ARG A 77 -15.02 -3.97 -8.67
N VAL A 78 -13.85 -3.85 -8.08
CA VAL A 78 -13.47 -4.44 -6.80
C VAL A 78 -13.03 -3.35 -5.84
N ARG A 79 -12.96 -3.68 -4.56
CA ARG A 79 -12.31 -2.87 -3.54
C ARG A 79 -11.04 -3.57 -3.08
N VAL A 80 -9.93 -2.82 -2.98
CA VAL A 80 -8.68 -3.30 -2.41
C VAL A 80 -8.57 -2.82 -0.96
N ASP A 81 -8.60 -3.78 -0.02
CA ASP A 81 -8.38 -3.49 1.40
C ASP A 81 -6.90 -3.67 1.73
N VAL A 82 -6.20 -2.56 1.93
CA VAL A 82 -4.76 -2.54 2.20
C VAL A 82 -4.49 -2.72 3.68
N ILE A 83 -3.75 -3.78 4.04
CA ILE A 83 -3.21 -4.02 5.38
C ILE A 83 -1.71 -3.72 5.35
N ALA A 84 -1.32 -2.56 5.88
CA ALA A 84 0.06 -2.10 5.89
C ALA A 84 0.70 -2.31 7.28
N VAL A 85 1.66 -3.23 7.34
CA VAL A 85 2.36 -3.65 8.57
C VAL A 85 3.86 -3.85 8.30
N GLY A 86 4.65 -4.33 9.24
CA GLY A 86 6.03 -4.74 8.96
C GLY A 86 6.09 -5.98 8.05
N THR A 87 7.17 -6.15 7.26
CA THR A 87 7.32 -7.26 6.30
C THR A 87 7.03 -8.62 6.92
N GLY A 88 7.57 -8.90 8.12
CA GLY A 88 7.34 -10.17 8.79
C GLY A 88 5.86 -10.41 9.13
N GLN A 89 5.13 -9.36 9.49
CA GLN A 89 3.69 -9.45 9.76
C GLN A 89 2.88 -9.58 8.47
N ALA A 90 3.28 -8.90 7.38
CA ALA A 90 2.63 -9.05 6.07
C ALA A 90 2.76 -10.49 5.55
N ILE A 91 3.96 -11.07 5.64
CA ILE A 91 4.21 -12.49 5.32
C ILE A 91 3.34 -13.40 6.19
N LYS A 92 3.27 -13.13 7.50
CA LYS A 92 2.44 -13.91 8.44
C LYS A 92 0.96 -13.87 8.09
N LEU A 93 0.42 -12.73 7.65
CA LEU A 93 -0.96 -12.63 7.16
C LEU A 93 -1.21 -13.58 5.97
N GLY A 94 -0.27 -13.67 5.03
CA GLY A 94 -0.35 -14.63 3.93
C GLY A 94 -0.22 -16.09 4.37
N GLU A 95 0.69 -16.40 5.31
CA GLU A 95 0.84 -17.74 5.89
C GLU A 95 -0.46 -18.23 6.56
N ASP A 96 -1.14 -17.32 7.26
CA ASP A 96 -2.38 -17.60 7.98
C ASP A 96 -3.63 -17.57 7.08
N GLY A 97 -3.49 -17.18 5.80
CA GLY A 97 -4.62 -17.04 4.88
C GLY A 97 -5.47 -15.79 5.15
N ASN A 98 -4.92 -14.78 5.80
CA ASN A 98 -5.61 -13.51 6.11
C ASN A 98 -5.31 -12.40 5.10
N ALA A 99 -4.69 -12.75 3.97
CA ALA A 99 -4.48 -11.89 2.81
C ALA A 99 -4.61 -12.72 1.54
N ASP A 100 -5.04 -12.08 0.44
CA ASP A 100 -5.15 -12.70 -0.89
C ASP A 100 -3.86 -12.53 -1.69
N VAL A 101 -3.19 -11.39 -1.50
CA VAL A 101 -1.99 -11.00 -2.22
C VAL A 101 -1.05 -10.22 -1.29
N LEU A 102 0.25 -10.45 -1.48
CA LEU A 102 1.31 -9.72 -0.77
C LEU A 102 2.05 -8.81 -1.75
N LEU A 103 2.42 -7.59 -1.32
CA LEU A 103 3.36 -6.71 -2.01
C LEU A 103 4.43 -6.29 -1.00
N VAL A 104 5.60 -6.91 -1.07
CA VAL A 104 6.67 -6.79 -0.08
C VAL A 104 8.04 -6.64 -0.75
N HIS A 105 9.10 -6.41 0.03
CA HIS A 105 10.44 -6.12 -0.48
C HIS A 105 11.54 -6.76 0.39
N ASP A 106 11.41 -8.06 0.64
CA ASP A 106 12.41 -8.89 1.36
C ASP A 106 12.54 -10.22 0.60
N PRO A 107 13.42 -10.29 -0.41
CA PRO A 107 13.54 -11.47 -1.29
C PRO A 107 13.74 -12.78 -0.54
N ASP A 108 14.50 -12.78 0.55
CA ASP A 108 14.77 -13.99 1.32
C ASP A 108 13.49 -14.54 1.97
N LYS A 109 12.66 -13.65 2.55
CA LYS A 109 11.38 -14.04 3.14
C LYS A 109 10.35 -14.40 2.08
N GLU A 110 10.33 -13.69 0.94
CA GLU A 110 9.45 -14.01 -0.20
C GLU A 110 9.76 -15.42 -0.72
N GLU A 111 11.04 -15.74 -0.90
CA GLU A 111 11.47 -17.07 -1.35
C GLU A 111 11.15 -18.15 -0.33
N ALA A 112 11.37 -17.90 0.96
CA ALA A 112 10.99 -18.83 2.03
C ALA A 112 9.49 -19.10 2.04
N PHE A 113 8.65 -18.05 1.87
CA PHE A 113 7.19 -18.15 1.76
C PHE A 113 6.76 -19.03 0.57
N MET A 114 7.40 -18.83 -0.60
CA MET A 114 7.13 -19.64 -1.80
C MET A 114 7.58 -21.09 -1.62
N ARG A 115 8.79 -21.35 -1.09
CA ARG A 115 9.29 -22.70 -0.82
C ARG A 115 8.42 -23.48 0.17
N ALA A 116 7.83 -22.78 1.15
CA ALA A 116 6.90 -23.38 2.11
C ALA A 116 5.50 -23.67 1.52
N GLY A 117 5.25 -23.33 0.24
CA GLY A 117 3.97 -23.57 -0.43
C GLY A 117 2.86 -22.61 0.00
N HIS A 118 3.19 -21.50 0.67
CA HIS A 118 2.20 -20.50 1.10
C HIS A 118 1.75 -19.58 -0.05
N GLY A 119 2.59 -19.41 -1.08
CA GLY A 119 2.28 -18.70 -2.32
C GLY A 119 2.22 -19.62 -3.51
N ILE A 120 1.47 -19.23 -4.56
CA ILE A 120 1.35 -19.97 -5.82
C ILE A 120 2.01 -19.28 -7.00
N ARG A 121 2.25 -17.97 -6.88
CA ARG A 121 2.87 -17.14 -7.91
C ARG A 121 3.58 -15.96 -7.26
N ARG A 122 4.80 -15.67 -7.72
CA ARG A 122 5.60 -14.51 -7.33
C ARG A 122 6.14 -13.84 -8.58
N GLU A 123 6.03 -12.50 -8.67
CA GLU A 123 6.56 -11.70 -9.77
C GLU A 123 7.35 -10.50 -9.24
N ASP A 124 8.36 -10.07 -10.00
CA ASP A 124 9.03 -8.80 -9.79
C ASP A 124 8.13 -7.65 -10.23
N VAL A 125 8.09 -6.57 -9.44
CA VAL A 125 7.26 -5.41 -9.73
C VAL A 125 8.09 -4.18 -10.04
N MET A 126 8.91 -3.76 -9.11
CA MET A 126 9.66 -2.50 -9.14
C MET A 126 10.81 -2.59 -8.15
N TYR A 127 11.65 -1.58 -8.15
CA TYR A 127 12.62 -1.39 -7.07
C TYR A 127 12.76 0.10 -6.73
N ASN A 128 13.17 0.38 -5.52
CA ASN A 128 13.84 1.61 -5.12
C ASN A 128 15.13 1.23 -4.39
N ASP A 129 15.78 2.18 -3.78
CA ASP A 129 16.95 1.92 -2.97
C ASP A 129 16.72 2.33 -1.51
N PHE A 130 17.53 1.75 -0.64
CA PHE A 130 17.78 2.31 0.67
C PHE A 130 18.82 3.42 0.58
N ILE A 131 18.72 4.35 1.51
CA ILE A 131 19.66 5.45 1.68
C ILE A 131 20.04 5.56 3.15
N ILE A 132 21.26 6.01 3.43
CA ILE A 132 21.67 6.37 4.79
C ILE A 132 21.52 7.88 4.91
N ILE A 133 20.69 8.29 5.85
CA ILE A 133 20.41 9.67 6.12
C ILE A 133 20.91 10.07 7.52
N GLY A 134 21.13 11.34 7.72
CA GLY A 134 21.60 11.85 9.00
C GLY A 134 21.66 13.37 9.03
N PRO A 135 22.19 13.95 10.13
CA PRO A 135 22.26 15.39 10.32
C PRO A 135 23.22 16.02 9.31
N ALA A 136 22.93 17.27 8.91
CA ALA A 136 23.70 18.00 7.91
C ALA A 136 25.18 18.20 8.28
N ASN A 137 25.49 18.28 9.58
CA ASN A 137 26.85 18.41 10.11
C ASN A 137 27.67 17.12 10.11
N ASP A 138 27.01 15.96 9.82
CA ASP A 138 27.63 14.65 9.61
C ASP A 138 28.79 14.32 10.59
N PRO A 139 28.52 14.16 11.88
CA PRO A 139 29.58 13.93 12.88
C PRO A 139 30.36 12.63 12.68
N ALA A 140 29.82 11.66 11.96
CA ALA A 140 30.53 10.41 11.61
C ALA A 140 31.35 10.52 10.31
N GLY A 141 31.22 11.61 9.55
CA GLY A 141 31.97 11.85 8.32
C GLY A 141 31.69 10.82 7.23
N ILE A 142 30.43 10.45 7.05
CA ILE A 142 30.04 9.43 6.05
C ILE A 142 29.67 10.02 4.70
N ARG A 143 29.47 11.32 4.59
CA ARG A 143 29.15 12.01 3.34
C ARG A 143 30.25 11.81 2.30
N GLY A 144 29.85 11.35 1.10
CA GLY A 144 30.78 11.10 0.01
C GLY A 144 31.43 9.73 0.02
N LEU A 145 31.10 8.86 0.97
CA LEU A 145 31.43 7.44 0.88
C LEU A 145 30.59 6.76 -0.18
N SER A 146 31.11 5.65 -0.73
CA SER A 146 30.41 4.79 -1.68
C SER A 146 30.02 3.42 -1.08
N SER A 147 30.40 3.16 0.18
CA SER A 147 30.14 1.90 0.87
C SER A 147 29.26 2.10 2.11
N ALA A 148 28.10 1.45 2.13
CA ALA A 148 27.21 1.42 3.29
C ALA A 148 27.89 0.71 4.48
N ALA A 149 28.67 -0.33 4.23
CA ALA A 149 29.43 -1.02 5.24
C ALA A 149 30.43 -0.08 5.95
N GLU A 150 31.18 0.72 5.17
CA GLU A 150 32.10 1.72 5.74
C GLU A 150 31.36 2.80 6.52
N ALA A 151 30.22 3.27 6.01
CA ALA A 151 29.41 4.27 6.71
C ALA A 151 28.93 3.77 8.07
N PHE A 152 28.40 2.55 8.13
CA PHE A 152 27.97 1.90 9.37
C PHE A 152 29.13 1.71 10.34
N GLN A 153 30.29 1.32 9.83
CA GLN A 153 31.50 1.18 10.65
C GLN A 153 31.92 2.51 11.28
N ARG A 154 31.92 3.62 10.51
CA ARG A 154 32.25 4.94 11.04
C ARG A 154 31.25 5.43 12.09
N ILE A 155 29.94 5.25 11.83
CA ILE A 155 28.89 5.59 12.80
C ILE A 155 29.13 4.85 14.12
N ALA A 156 29.42 3.55 14.07
CA ALA A 156 29.71 2.76 15.26
C ALA A 156 31.00 3.18 15.97
N GLN A 157 32.06 3.50 15.23
CA GLN A 157 33.36 3.93 15.80
C GLN A 157 33.24 5.21 16.62
N VAL A 158 32.49 6.20 16.13
CA VAL A 158 32.28 7.46 16.85
C VAL A 158 31.08 7.42 17.78
N GLN A 159 30.35 6.29 17.81
CA GLN A 159 29.11 6.12 18.57
C GLN A 159 28.08 7.24 18.31
N ALA A 160 28.00 7.70 17.06
CA ALA A 160 26.98 8.66 16.66
C ALA A 160 25.59 8.03 16.77
N THR A 161 24.60 8.77 17.24
CA THR A 161 23.24 8.27 17.45
C THR A 161 22.68 7.68 16.15
N PHE A 162 22.25 6.44 16.22
CA PHE A 162 21.60 5.71 15.13
C PHE A 162 20.23 5.22 15.61
N ILE A 163 19.19 5.52 14.84
CA ILE A 163 17.83 5.04 15.11
C ILE A 163 17.52 3.88 14.16
N SER A 164 17.39 2.70 14.74
CA SER A 164 16.94 1.49 14.05
C SER A 164 15.42 1.39 14.07
N ARG A 165 14.83 0.85 13.00
CA ARG A 165 13.40 0.53 13.00
C ARG A 165 13.01 -0.46 14.09
N GLY A 166 13.78 -1.51 14.29
CA GLY A 166 13.57 -2.49 15.37
C GLY A 166 12.25 -3.29 15.30
N ASP A 167 11.57 -3.33 14.12
CA ASP A 167 10.20 -3.83 13.95
C ASP A 167 10.08 -5.06 13.03
N ALA A 168 11.17 -5.74 12.75
CA ALA A 168 11.25 -6.88 11.82
C ALA A 168 10.80 -6.56 10.37
N SER A 169 10.83 -5.29 9.95
CA SER A 169 10.58 -4.85 8.57
C SER A 169 11.71 -5.21 7.63
N GLY A 170 11.48 -5.07 6.30
CA GLY A 170 12.52 -5.21 5.29
C GLY A 170 13.67 -4.21 5.50
N THR A 171 13.39 -2.96 5.88
CA THR A 171 14.41 -1.96 6.24
C THR A 171 15.25 -2.43 7.44
N HIS A 172 14.60 -2.96 8.50
CA HIS A 172 15.31 -3.50 9.66
C HIS A 172 16.14 -4.74 9.29
N ALA A 173 15.62 -5.61 8.42
CA ALA A 173 16.37 -6.76 7.93
C ALA A 173 17.61 -6.33 7.13
N LYS A 174 17.48 -5.33 6.24
CA LYS A 174 18.59 -4.76 5.48
C LYS A 174 19.63 -4.13 6.41
N GLU A 175 19.21 -3.31 7.37
CA GLU A 175 20.09 -2.73 8.39
C GLU A 175 20.91 -3.82 9.12
N LYS A 176 20.22 -4.84 9.62
CA LYS A 176 20.87 -5.97 10.31
C LYS A 176 21.88 -6.70 9.41
N SER A 177 21.55 -6.89 8.14
CA SER A 177 22.47 -7.54 7.20
C SER A 177 23.76 -6.73 7.00
N ILE A 178 23.69 -5.39 6.99
CA ILE A 178 24.86 -4.52 6.89
C ILE A 178 25.69 -4.60 8.17
N TRP A 179 25.08 -4.52 9.37
CA TRP A 179 25.76 -4.68 10.64
C TRP A 179 26.47 -6.05 10.74
N GLN A 180 25.79 -7.11 10.33
CA GLN A 180 26.34 -8.46 10.33
C GLN A 180 27.52 -8.61 9.38
N ALA A 181 27.43 -8.01 8.18
CA ALA A 181 28.50 -8.08 7.17
C ALA A 181 29.82 -7.45 7.66
N ILE A 182 29.74 -6.45 8.55
CA ILE A 182 30.92 -5.81 9.16
C ILE A 182 31.28 -6.39 10.53
N GLY A 183 30.60 -7.44 10.99
CA GLY A 183 30.87 -8.12 12.25
C GLY A 183 30.55 -7.28 13.50
N ILE A 184 29.69 -6.28 13.39
CA ILE A 184 29.28 -5.41 14.50
C ILE A 184 27.87 -5.79 14.96
N GLU A 185 27.72 -6.01 16.27
CA GLU A 185 26.45 -6.07 16.95
C GLU A 185 26.21 -4.72 17.64
N PRO A 186 25.38 -3.81 17.06
CA PRO A 186 25.22 -2.48 17.61
C PRO A 186 24.47 -2.54 18.94
N LYS A 187 25.03 -1.86 19.97
CA LYS A 187 24.48 -1.81 21.34
C LYS A 187 24.97 -0.58 22.09
N GLY A 188 24.25 -0.24 23.13
CA GLY A 188 24.56 0.92 23.96
C GLY A 188 23.69 2.13 23.64
N ALA A 189 23.99 3.26 24.27
CA ALA A 189 23.14 4.44 24.22
C ALA A 189 23.05 5.11 22.84
N TRP A 190 24.02 4.88 21.98
CA TRP A 190 24.07 5.43 20.61
C TRP A 190 23.16 4.69 19.61
N TYR A 191 22.78 3.45 19.92
CA TYR A 191 21.92 2.64 19.06
C TYR A 191 20.54 2.46 19.67
N VAL A 192 19.53 3.09 19.07
CA VAL A 192 18.17 3.14 19.58
C VAL A 192 17.24 2.32 18.69
N SER A 193 16.71 1.22 19.22
CA SER A 193 15.68 0.42 18.55
C SER A 193 14.30 1.04 18.80
N ALA A 194 13.68 1.62 17.76
CA ALA A 194 12.44 2.38 17.89
C ALA A 194 11.19 1.48 18.01
N GLY A 195 11.19 0.29 17.40
CA GLY A 195 10.01 -0.56 17.29
C GLY A 195 8.86 0.07 16.50
N GLN A 196 9.16 0.96 15.54
CA GLN A 196 8.19 1.81 14.86
C GLN A 196 8.31 1.73 13.33
N GLY A 197 7.26 2.17 12.61
CA GLY A 197 7.27 2.33 11.15
C GLY A 197 8.22 3.44 10.68
N MET A 198 8.62 3.42 9.39
CA MET A 198 9.65 4.31 8.86
C MET A 198 9.35 5.80 9.05
N GLY A 199 8.09 6.20 8.86
CA GLY A 199 7.70 7.60 9.06
C GLY A 199 7.98 8.12 10.49
N ALA A 200 7.71 7.30 11.52
CA ALA A 200 7.99 7.65 12.92
C ALA A 200 9.51 7.64 13.18
N VAL A 201 10.25 6.67 12.62
CA VAL A 201 11.71 6.62 12.73
C VAL A 201 12.36 7.87 12.15
N LEU A 202 11.89 8.34 10.98
CA LEU A 202 12.38 9.57 10.37
C LEU A 202 12.13 10.79 11.27
N THR A 203 10.96 10.91 11.88
CA THR A 203 10.65 11.97 12.83
C THR A 203 11.59 11.92 14.05
N MET A 204 11.75 10.72 14.65
CA MET A 204 12.66 10.53 15.78
C MET A 204 14.12 10.86 15.43
N SER A 205 14.56 10.47 14.22
CA SER A 205 15.92 10.73 13.74
C SER A 205 16.15 12.23 13.52
N ASP A 206 15.16 12.95 13.01
CA ASP A 206 15.22 14.40 12.82
C ASP A 206 15.30 15.14 14.17
N GLU A 207 14.42 14.80 15.12
CA GLU A 207 14.42 15.37 16.46
C GLU A 207 15.74 15.15 17.22
N LYS A 208 16.35 13.98 17.03
CA LYS A 208 17.61 13.60 17.69
C LYS A 208 18.86 13.93 16.89
N GLN A 209 18.71 14.46 15.68
CA GLN A 209 19.82 14.68 14.74
C GLN A 209 20.66 13.40 14.60
N ALA A 210 19.97 12.29 14.33
CA ALA A 210 20.53 10.94 14.32
C ALA A 210 20.62 10.37 12.91
N TYR A 211 21.49 9.37 12.74
CA TYR A 211 21.54 8.55 11.52
C TYR A 211 20.43 7.51 11.52
N THR A 212 19.98 7.13 10.32
CA THR A 212 19.11 5.98 10.12
C THR A 212 19.19 5.47 8.68
N LEU A 213 18.79 4.23 8.46
CA LEU A 213 18.55 3.66 7.14
C LEU A 213 17.08 3.86 6.77
N SER A 214 16.81 4.37 5.57
CA SER A 214 15.45 4.55 5.07
C SER A 214 15.35 4.11 3.61
N ASP A 215 14.16 3.67 3.17
CA ASP A 215 13.86 3.67 1.75
C ASP A 215 13.73 5.12 1.25
N ARG A 216 14.18 5.37 0.01
CA ARG A 216 14.20 6.69 -0.60
C ARG A 216 12.81 7.31 -0.71
N ALA A 217 11.79 6.50 -1.06
CA ALA A 217 10.46 7.01 -1.29
C ALA A 217 9.85 7.62 -0.01
N THR A 218 9.94 6.90 1.12
CA THR A 218 9.45 7.41 2.42
C THR A 218 10.24 8.65 2.86
N TYR A 219 11.56 8.65 2.67
CA TYR A 219 12.38 9.85 2.98
C TYR A 219 11.93 11.06 2.17
N LEU A 220 11.79 10.96 0.85
CA LEU A 220 11.42 12.08 -0.01
C LEU A 220 10.01 12.60 0.32
N ALA A 221 9.06 11.70 0.58
CA ALA A 221 7.73 12.09 1.03
C ALA A 221 7.78 12.91 2.33
N ARG A 222 8.63 12.51 3.29
CA ARG A 222 8.82 13.23 4.55
C ARG A 222 9.63 14.54 4.38
N LYS A 223 10.56 14.58 3.41
CA LYS A 223 11.33 15.78 3.09
C LYS A 223 10.42 16.93 2.67
N LEU A 224 9.38 16.66 1.88
CA LEU A 224 8.36 17.67 1.54
C LEU A 224 7.54 18.15 2.74
N GLN A 225 7.49 17.36 3.81
CA GLN A 225 6.80 17.72 5.06
C GLN A 225 7.70 18.42 6.07
N GLY A 226 8.92 18.80 5.67
CA GLY A 226 9.83 19.59 6.51
C GLY A 226 10.89 18.77 7.26
N LEU A 227 11.19 17.54 6.85
CA LEU A 227 12.31 16.77 7.43
C LEU A 227 13.65 17.49 7.15
N HIS A 228 14.51 17.67 8.16
CA HIS A 228 15.77 18.42 8.04
C HIS A 228 16.99 17.53 7.76
N LEU A 229 16.87 16.20 7.91
CA LEU A 229 17.96 15.27 7.63
C LEU A 229 18.33 15.26 6.14
N ASP A 230 19.62 15.02 5.85
CA ASP A 230 20.17 14.92 4.51
C ASP A 230 20.43 13.45 4.12
N ILE A 231 20.43 13.16 2.81
CA ILE A 231 21.02 11.94 2.28
C ILE A 231 22.54 12.08 2.39
N LEU A 232 23.17 11.17 3.11
CA LEU A 232 24.62 11.16 3.33
C LEU A 232 25.33 10.09 2.53
N LEU A 233 24.64 8.96 2.26
CA LEU A 233 25.13 7.88 1.38
C LEU A 233 23.99 7.24 0.61
N GLU A 234 24.22 7.00 -0.67
CA GLU A 234 23.36 6.34 -1.63
C GLU A 234 24.16 5.60 -2.70
N GLY A 235 23.53 4.77 -3.52
CA GLY A 235 24.13 4.17 -4.71
C GLY A 235 25.01 2.94 -4.46
N ASP A 236 25.16 2.47 -3.22
CA ASP A 236 25.82 1.20 -2.95
C ASP A 236 24.92 0.05 -3.41
N PRO A 237 25.42 -0.95 -4.20
CA PRO A 237 24.65 -2.11 -4.63
C PRO A 237 23.95 -2.87 -3.49
N VAL A 238 24.52 -2.88 -2.28
CA VAL A 238 23.90 -3.53 -1.11
C VAL A 238 22.59 -2.85 -0.69
N LEU A 239 22.38 -1.61 -1.08
CA LEU A 239 21.19 -0.81 -0.77
C LEU A 239 20.02 -1.04 -1.75
N PHE A 240 20.17 -1.92 -2.73
CA PHE A 240 19.08 -2.27 -3.66
C PHE A 240 17.89 -2.86 -2.90
N ASN A 241 16.68 -2.40 -3.22
CA ASN A 241 15.43 -2.74 -2.55
C ASN A 241 14.35 -3.16 -3.56
N PRO A 242 14.37 -4.41 -4.03
CA PRO A 242 13.39 -4.92 -4.98
C PRO A 242 12.06 -5.27 -4.30
N TYR A 243 10.96 -5.07 -5.01
CA TYR A 243 9.59 -5.39 -4.60
C TYR A 243 9.07 -6.58 -5.37
N GLY A 244 8.54 -7.57 -4.64
CA GLY A 244 7.83 -8.71 -5.18
C GLY A 244 6.34 -8.68 -4.84
N VAL A 245 5.53 -9.17 -5.77
CA VAL A 245 4.10 -9.43 -5.56
C VAL A 245 3.84 -10.92 -5.55
N ILE A 246 3.04 -11.42 -4.59
CA ILE A 246 2.82 -12.86 -4.38
C ILE A 246 1.33 -13.14 -4.21
N ALA A 247 0.77 -14.06 -5.01
CA ALA A 247 -0.57 -14.60 -4.78
C ALA A 247 -0.52 -15.67 -3.69
N VAL A 248 -1.36 -15.53 -2.67
CA VAL A 248 -1.48 -16.50 -1.57
C VAL A 248 -2.13 -17.77 -2.08
N ASN A 249 -1.68 -18.92 -1.55
CA ASN A 249 -2.16 -20.23 -1.96
C ASN A 249 -3.64 -20.43 -1.56
N PRO A 250 -4.56 -20.70 -2.50
CA PRO A 250 -5.98 -20.94 -2.22
C PRO A 250 -6.26 -22.15 -1.33
N ALA A 251 -5.29 -23.04 -1.15
CA ALA A 251 -5.40 -24.14 -0.17
C ALA A 251 -5.50 -23.64 1.29
N LYS A 252 -5.22 -22.34 1.55
CA LYS A 252 -5.42 -21.72 2.86
C LYS A 252 -6.90 -21.57 3.25
N GLY A 253 -7.81 -21.58 2.29
CA GLY A 253 -9.24 -21.55 2.53
C GLY A 253 -10.06 -21.01 1.37
N PRO A 254 -11.37 -21.30 1.36
CA PRO A 254 -12.26 -20.90 0.26
C PRO A 254 -12.51 -19.38 0.16
N HIS A 255 -12.10 -18.61 1.17
CA HIS A 255 -12.19 -17.15 1.21
C HIS A 255 -11.06 -16.47 0.42
N ILE A 256 -9.96 -17.19 0.11
CA ILE A 256 -8.84 -16.65 -0.68
C ILE A 256 -9.29 -16.37 -2.11
N GLN A 257 -9.21 -15.12 -2.52
CA GLN A 257 -9.61 -14.63 -3.84
C GLN A 257 -8.53 -14.86 -4.90
N ALA A 258 -8.12 -16.13 -5.10
CA ALA A 258 -6.97 -16.48 -5.95
C ALA A 258 -7.10 -15.96 -7.40
N GLY A 259 -8.31 -15.97 -7.96
CA GLY A 259 -8.57 -15.41 -9.29
C GLY A 259 -8.31 -13.90 -9.33
N LEU A 260 -8.79 -13.19 -8.32
CA LEU A 260 -8.62 -11.74 -8.21
C LEU A 260 -7.17 -11.36 -7.87
N ALA A 261 -6.49 -12.17 -7.03
CA ALA A 261 -5.06 -11.99 -6.73
C ALA A 261 -4.19 -12.12 -8.00
N ASN A 262 -4.47 -13.14 -8.86
CA ASN A 262 -3.77 -13.26 -10.14
C ASN A 262 -4.09 -12.11 -11.10
N ALA A 263 -5.35 -11.67 -11.18
CA ALA A 263 -5.72 -10.49 -11.97
C ALA A 263 -5.00 -9.22 -11.48
N PHE A 264 -4.83 -9.05 -10.17
CA PHE A 264 -4.07 -7.97 -9.58
C PHE A 264 -2.59 -8.04 -9.97
N ILE A 265 -1.98 -9.22 -9.92
CA ILE A 265 -0.59 -9.42 -10.35
C ILE A 265 -0.44 -9.09 -11.83
N ASP A 266 -1.30 -9.67 -12.71
CA ASP A 266 -1.25 -9.39 -14.16
C ASP A 266 -1.38 -7.91 -14.48
N TRP A 267 -2.29 -7.22 -13.78
CA TRP A 267 -2.45 -5.78 -13.91
C TRP A 267 -1.20 -5.02 -13.44
N LEU A 268 -0.68 -5.33 -12.24
CA LEU A 268 0.44 -4.61 -11.63
C LEU A 268 1.73 -4.72 -12.45
N ILE A 269 1.99 -5.90 -13.05
CA ILE A 269 3.19 -6.12 -13.89
C ILE A 269 3.01 -5.67 -15.34
N SER A 270 1.81 -5.27 -15.74
CA SER A 270 1.52 -4.83 -17.12
C SER A 270 2.27 -3.55 -17.47
N VAL A 271 2.65 -3.41 -18.75
CA VAL A 271 3.40 -2.24 -19.23
C VAL A 271 2.71 -0.91 -18.91
N PRO A 272 1.37 -0.74 -19.08
CA PRO A 272 0.72 0.52 -18.74
C PRO A 272 0.83 0.90 -17.26
N VAL A 273 0.74 -0.08 -16.35
CA VAL A 273 0.87 0.19 -14.90
C VAL A 273 2.32 0.45 -14.52
N GLN A 274 3.26 -0.26 -15.13
CA GLN A 274 4.69 -0.02 -14.95
C GLN A 274 5.08 1.38 -15.43
N GLU A 275 4.52 1.86 -16.56
CA GLU A 275 4.70 3.24 -16.99
C GLU A 275 4.16 4.22 -15.94
N LYS A 276 2.97 3.97 -15.39
CA LYS A 276 2.41 4.79 -14.33
C LYS A 276 3.31 4.81 -13.09
N ILE A 277 3.87 3.67 -12.69
CA ILE A 277 4.87 3.59 -11.61
C ILE A 277 6.10 4.45 -11.92
N SER A 278 6.60 4.42 -13.17
CA SER A 278 7.77 5.20 -13.59
C SER A 278 7.56 6.72 -13.51
N GLN A 279 6.32 7.19 -13.53
CA GLN A 279 5.98 8.60 -13.41
C GLN A 279 5.78 9.04 -11.97
N PHE A 280 5.56 8.09 -11.05
CA PHE A 280 5.28 8.40 -9.66
C PHE A 280 6.46 9.13 -8.99
N GLY A 281 6.19 10.30 -8.48
CA GLY A 281 7.19 11.15 -7.82
C GLY A 281 7.91 12.15 -8.73
N LYS A 282 7.81 12.05 -10.05
CA LYS A 282 8.53 12.97 -10.95
C LYS A 282 8.10 14.42 -10.78
N GLU A 283 6.81 14.69 -10.61
CA GLU A 283 6.30 16.04 -10.43
C GLU A 283 6.81 16.68 -9.13
N PRO A 284 6.59 16.06 -7.93
CA PRO A 284 7.01 16.69 -6.68
C PRO A 284 8.51 16.58 -6.39
N PHE A 285 9.24 15.58 -6.94
CA PHE A 285 10.63 15.31 -6.56
C PHE A 285 11.64 15.46 -7.71
N GLY A 286 11.18 15.73 -8.95
CA GLY A 286 12.03 15.75 -10.14
C GLY A 286 12.56 14.38 -10.58
N GLN A 287 12.17 13.30 -9.89
CA GLN A 287 12.62 11.93 -10.16
C GLN A 287 11.53 10.92 -9.80
N SER A 288 11.58 9.74 -10.46
CA SER A 288 10.72 8.63 -10.07
C SER A 288 11.11 8.09 -8.69
N LEU A 289 10.13 7.79 -7.85
CA LEU A 289 10.36 7.14 -6.55
C LEU A 289 10.52 5.64 -6.65
N PHE A 290 10.00 5.03 -7.71
CA PHE A 290 10.11 3.60 -7.98
C PHE A 290 10.48 3.37 -9.44
N ILE A 291 11.39 2.43 -9.67
CA ILE A 291 11.83 2.05 -10.99
C ILE A 291 11.13 0.75 -11.37
N PRO A 292 10.36 0.73 -12.48
CA PRO A 292 9.69 -0.48 -12.96
C PRO A 292 10.66 -1.62 -13.20
N ASN A 293 10.27 -2.85 -12.83
CA ASN A 293 11.14 -4.01 -12.92
C ASN A 293 10.38 -5.30 -13.31
N SER A 294 9.16 -5.23 -13.78
CA SER A 294 8.43 -6.42 -14.21
C SER A 294 9.07 -7.04 -15.47
N VAL A 295 8.88 -8.35 -15.65
CA VAL A 295 9.40 -9.04 -16.85
C VAL A 295 8.88 -8.40 -18.15
N PRO A 296 7.56 -8.10 -18.30
CA PRO A 296 7.07 -7.40 -19.50
C PRO A 296 7.71 -6.03 -19.72
N TRP A 297 7.94 -5.27 -18.64
CA TRP A 297 8.59 -3.97 -18.72
C TRP A 297 10.04 -4.08 -19.21
N ARG A 298 10.85 -4.96 -18.61
CA ARG A 298 12.25 -5.16 -19.01
C ARG A 298 12.40 -5.63 -20.43
N ALA A 299 11.45 -6.43 -20.92
CA ALA A 299 11.44 -6.87 -22.32
C ALA A 299 11.26 -5.71 -23.31
N MET A 300 10.49 -4.69 -22.94
CA MET A 300 10.27 -3.49 -23.78
C MET A 300 11.31 -2.40 -23.56
N HIS A 301 12.00 -2.39 -22.42
CA HIS A 301 13.00 -1.39 -22.05
C HIS A 301 14.32 -2.08 -21.65
N PRO A 302 14.99 -2.75 -22.61
CA PRO A 302 16.27 -3.42 -22.30
C PRO A 302 17.29 -2.38 -21.83
N THR A 303 17.92 -2.64 -20.68
CA THR A 303 19.03 -1.83 -20.19
C THR A 303 20.16 -1.92 -21.22
N PRO A 304 20.77 -0.82 -21.68
CA PRO A 304 21.93 -0.89 -22.54
C PRO A 304 23.00 -1.75 -21.88
N THR A 305 23.41 -2.82 -22.53
CA THR A 305 24.54 -3.63 -22.07
C THR A 305 25.78 -2.73 -22.14
N THR A 306 26.26 -2.27 -21.00
CA THR A 306 27.59 -1.66 -20.93
C THR A 306 28.61 -2.72 -21.34
N GLN A 307 29.13 -2.57 -22.56
CA GLN A 307 30.29 -3.34 -23.04
C GLN A 307 31.56 -2.87 -22.32
#